data_a064a5f93d00fa667a7ce66fdc69832b
#
_entry.id   a064a5f93d00fa667a7ce66fdc69832b
#
_cell.length_a   1.000
_cell.length_b   1.000
_cell.length_c   1.000
_cell.angle_alpha   90.00
_cell.angle_beta   90.00
_cell.angle_gamma   90.00
#
_symmetry.space_group_name_H-M   'P 1'
#
loop_
_entity.id
_entity.type
_entity.pdbx_description
1 polymer ?
#
loop_
_entity_poly.entity_id
_entity_poly.type
_entity_poly.pdbx_seq_one_letter_code
_entity_poly.pdbx_strand_id
1 'polypeptide(L)'
;MRKSVLDFWVGLFVLVGIIALLFLALKAGNMSSFSFAKTYQVKAAFDNIGGLKVRAPVKSSGVVVGRVSQILFDDKSYQAIAVLDMDQRYQFPRDSSAKVLTSGLLGEQYIGIEPGGDSAMLASGSKITMTQSAVVLENLISQFLYSKAADAGAGSANGSAGGTKPAEGSGSTKP
;
A
#
# COMPACT_ATOMS: atom_id res chain seq x y z
N MET A 1 46.15 -47.35 -13.84
CA MET A 1 44.73 -47.64 -13.60
C MET A 1 44.11 -46.86 -12.42
N ARG A 2 44.86 -46.23 -11.53
CA ARG A 2 44.29 -45.47 -10.41
C ARG A 2 43.87 -44.04 -10.76
N LYS A 3 44.42 -43.42 -11.80
CA LYS A 3 44.12 -42.06 -12.20
C LYS A 3 42.68 -41.94 -12.78
N SER A 4 42.26 -42.87 -13.60
CA SER A 4 40.90 -42.83 -14.20
C SER A 4 39.79 -43.01 -13.17
N VAL A 5 40.02 -43.71 -12.07
CA VAL A 5 39.05 -43.86 -10.98
C VAL A 5 38.95 -42.58 -10.17
N LEU A 6 40.06 -41.88 -9.93
CA LEU A 6 40.09 -40.57 -9.28
C LEU A 6 39.36 -39.53 -10.13
N ASP A 7 39.64 -39.50 -11.42
CA ASP A 7 38.99 -38.55 -12.35
C ASP A 7 37.48 -38.79 -12.42
N PHE A 8 37.01 -40.03 -12.37
CA PHE A 8 35.60 -40.39 -12.28
C PHE A 8 34.94 -39.86 -10.99
N TRP A 9 35.58 -40.05 -9.83
CA TRP A 9 35.06 -39.59 -8.56
C TRP A 9 35.02 -38.07 -8.47
N VAL A 10 36.03 -37.39 -9.00
CA VAL A 10 36.05 -35.93 -9.09
C VAL A 10 34.93 -35.41 -10.02
N GLY A 11 34.74 -36.05 -11.16
CA GLY A 11 33.66 -35.71 -12.09
C GLY A 11 32.26 -35.89 -11.47
N LEU A 12 32.08 -37.01 -10.75
CA LEU A 12 30.83 -37.28 -10.03
C LEU A 12 30.58 -36.25 -8.93
N PHE A 13 31.59 -35.86 -8.17
CA PHE A 13 31.47 -34.85 -7.12
C PHE A 13 31.09 -33.49 -7.69
N VAL A 14 31.69 -33.05 -8.79
CA VAL A 14 31.33 -31.78 -9.48
C VAL A 14 29.92 -31.84 -9.99
N LEU A 15 29.49 -32.97 -10.56
CA LEU A 15 28.11 -33.11 -11.07
C LEU A 15 27.08 -33.00 -9.93
N VAL A 16 27.31 -33.66 -8.81
CA VAL A 16 26.47 -33.55 -7.61
C VAL A 16 26.46 -32.12 -7.07
N GLY A 17 27.62 -31.45 -7.07
CA GLY A 17 27.72 -30.04 -6.65
C GLY A 17 26.90 -29.11 -7.53
N ILE A 18 26.93 -29.30 -8.85
CA ILE A 18 26.12 -28.51 -9.80
C ILE A 18 24.62 -28.76 -9.56
N ILE A 19 24.21 -30.02 -9.38
CA ILE A 19 22.80 -30.36 -9.09
C ILE A 19 22.35 -29.73 -7.78
N ALA A 20 23.18 -29.77 -6.73
CA ALA A 20 22.87 -29.17 -5.43
C ALA A 20 22.74 -27.66 -5.54
N LEU A 21 23.63 -26.97 -6.27
CA LEU A 21 23.55 -25.54 -6.53
C LEU A 21 22.28 -25.16 -7.31
N LEU A 22 21.93 -25.96 -8.31
CA LEU A 22 20.72 -25.75 -9.11
C LEU A 22 19.45 -25.91 -8.25
N PHE A 23 19.43 -26.92 -7.39
CA PHE A 23 18.36 -27.12 -6.43
C PHE A 23 18.25 -25.97 -5.43
N LEU A 24 19.39 -25.49 -4.90
CA LEU A 24 19.44 -24.34 -4.00
C LEU A 24 18.98 -23.05 -4.69
N ALA A 25 19.38 -22.83 -5.94
CA ALA A 25 18.94 -21.68 -6.73
C ALA A 25 17.42 -21.68 -6.96
N LEU A 26 16.86 -22.85 -7.28
CA LEU A 26 15.41 -23.02 -7.43
C LEU A 26 14.67 -22.80 -6.09
N LYS A 27 15.24 -23.26 -4.99
CA LYS A 27 14.68 -23.05 -3.66
C LYS A 27 14.78 -21.59 -3.21
N ALA A 28 15.93 -20.94 -3.45
CA ALA A 28 16.15 -19.53 -3.13
C ALA A 28 15.30 -18.59 -3.98
N GLY A 29 15.02 -18.96 -5.24
CA GLY A 29 14.12 -18.24 -6.13
C GLY A 29 12.65 -18.21 -5.68
N ASN A 30 12.36 -18.81 -4.52
CA ASN A 30 11.03 -18.86 -3.89
C ASN A 30 9.91 -19.31 -4.84
N MET A 31 10.23 -20.29 -5.71
CA MET A 31 9.24 -20.89 -6.62
C MET A 31 8.14 -21.67 -5.87
N SER A 32 8.24 -21.79 -4.54
CA SER A 32 7.13 -22.28 -3.70
C SER A 32 5.95 -21.32 -3.64
N SER A 33 6.06 -20.11 -4.25
CA SER A 33 4.93 -19.23 -4.49
C SER A 33 4.02 -19.67 -5.65
N PHE A 34 4.35 -20.76 -6.35
CA PHE A 34 3.40 -21.51 -7.16
C PHE A 34 2.49 -22.30 -6.19
N SER A 35 1.67 -21.57 -5.46
CA SER A 35 0.47 -22.15 -4.87
C SER A 35 -0.39 -22.59 -6.05
N PHE A 36 -0.50 -23.91 -6.26
CA PHE A 36 -1.53 -24.51 -7.11
C PHE A 36 -2.96 -24.34 -6.49
N ALA A 37 -3.08 -23.47 -5.49
CA ALA A 37 -4.37 -23.07 -4.98
C ALA A 37 -5.14 -22.42 -6.12
N LYS A 38 -6.30 -22.95 -6.43
CA LYS A 38 -7.21 -22.33 -7.38
C LYS A 38 -7.49 -20.90 -6.90
N THR A 39 -7.26 -19.93 -7.76
CA THR A 39 -7.50 -18.52 -7.48
C THR A 39 -8.62 -17.99 -8.36
N TYR A 40 -9.27 -16.94 -7.91
CA TYR A 40 -10.17 -16.15 -8.73
C TYR A 40 -9.69 -14.71 -8.76
N GLN A 41 -9.87 -14.06 -9.91
CA GLN A 41 -9.35 -12.70 -10.11
C GLN A 41 -10.44 -11.67 -9.81
N VAL A 42 -10.06 -10.65 -9.06
CA VAL A 42 -10.91 -9.51 -8.74
C VAL A 42 -10.17 -8.23 -9.08
N LYS A 43 -10.86 -7.24 -9.60
CA LYS A 43 -10.29 -5.93 -9.94
C LYS A 43 -10.72 -4.89 -8.92
N ALA A 44 -9.79 -4.06 -8.49
CA ALA A 44 -10.07 -2.91 -7.63
C ALA A 44 -9.42 -1.66 -8.24
N ALA A 45 -10.18 -0.58 -8.39
CA ALA A 45 -9.69 0.68 -8.93
C ALA A 45 -9.46 1.67 -7.80
N PHE A 46 -8.29 2.32 -7.81
CA PHE A 46 -7.88 3.29 -6.80
C PHE A 46 -7.40 4.58 -7.46
N ASP A 47 -7.72 5.73 -6.88
CA ASP A 47 -7.20 7.01 -7.37
C ASP A 47 -5.69 7.14 -7.09
N ASN A 48 -5.22 6.54 -5.98
CA ASN A 48 -3.81 6.51 -5.63
C ASN A 48 -3.49 5.20 -4.90
N ILE A 49 -2.53 4.45 -5.43
CA ILE A 49 -2.05 3.20 -4.82
C ILE A 49 -0.78 3.41 -3.98
N GLY A 50 -0.23 4.64 -3.93
CA GLY A 50 1.02 4.93 -3.23
C GLY A 50 2.19 4.06 -3.71
N GLY A 51 2.84 3.36 -2.79
CA GLY A 51 3.94 2.44 -3.06
C GLY A 51 3.54 0.97 -3.19
N LEU A 52 2.27 0.66 -3.49
CA LEU A 52 1.79 -0.71 -3.68
C LEU A 52 2.53 -1.38 -4.84
N LYS A 53 3.01 -2.60 -4.62
CA LYS A 53 3.79 -3.36 -5.61
C LYS A 53 3.02 -4.60 -6.07
N VAL A 54 3.40 -5.10 -7.25
CA VAL A 54 3.00 -6.44 -7.68
C VAL A 54 3.52 -7.47 -6.67
N ARG A 55 2.74 -8.52 -6.40
CA ARG A 55 2.93 -9.53 -5.36
C ARG A 55 2.69 -9.04 -3.93
N ALA A 56 2.30 -7.79 -3.70
CA ALA A 56 1.88 -7.34 -2.39
C ALA A 56 0.77 -8.25 -1.84
N PRO A 57 0.77 -8.56 -0.54
CA PRO A 57 -0.26 -9.41 0.04
C PRO A 57 -1.61 -8.71 0.06
N VAL A 58 -2.67 -9.48 -0.17
CA VAL A 58 -4.05 -9.09 0.11
C VAL A 58 -4.44 -9.75 1.42
N LYS A 59 -4.89 -8.96 2.39
CA LYS A 59 -5.21 -9.43 3.74
C LYS A 59 -6.65 -9.11 4.10
N SER A 60 -7.27 -10.00 4.85
CA SER A 60 -8.53 -9.75 5.54
C SER A 60 -8.37 -10.14 7.00
N SER A 61 -8.71 -9.25 7.92
CA SER A 61 -8.52 -9.47 9.37
C SER A 61 -7.08 -9.93 9.73
N GLY A 62 -6.06 -9.44 9.00
CA GLY A 62 -4.66 -9.81 9.21
C GLY A 62 -4.19 -11.09 8.50
N VAL A 63 -5.11 -11.91 8.00
CA VAL A 63 -4.81 -13.16 7.30
C VAL A 63 -4.58 -12.87 5.82
N VAL A 64 -3.55 -13.49 5.21
CA VAL A 64 -3.30 -13.40 3.78
C VAL A 64 -4.32 -14.25 3.03
N VAL A 65 -5.17 -13.61 2.24
CA VAL A 65 -6.26 -14.22 1.46
C VAL A 65 -6.01 -14.18 -0.04
N GLY A 66 -4.96 -13.48 -0.47
CA GLY A 66 -4.58 -13.35 -1.87
C GLY A 66 -3.31 -12.53 -2.08
N ARG A 67 -3.04 -12.18 -3.33
CA ARG A 67 -1.91 -11.33 -3.72
C ARG A 67 -2.29 -10.45 -4.90
N VAL A 68 -1.63 -9.31 -5.01
CA VAL A 68 -1.70 -8.45 -6.20
C VAL A 68 -0.97 -9.15 -7.35
N SER A 69 -1.68 -9.50 -8.41
CA SER A 69 -1.08 -10.13 -9.59
C SER A 69 -0.56 -9.11 -10.58
N GLN A 70 -1.29 -8.04 -10.79
CA GLN A 70 -0.95 -7.00 -11.76
C GLN A 70 -1.47 -5.64 -11.31
N ILE A 71 -0.77 -4.59 -11.73
CA ILE A 71 -1.19 -3.20 -11.57
C ILE A 71 -1.22 -2.58 -12.96
N LEU A 72 -2.35 -2.01 -13.32
CA LEU A 72 -2.61 -1.36 -14.60
C LEU A 72 -3.00 0.10 -14.36
N PHE A 73 -2.73 0.95 -15.31
CA PHE A 73 -3.25 2.30 -15.33
C PHE A 73 -4.38 2.40 -16.37
N ASP A 74 -5.51 2.92 -15.98
CA ASP A 74 -6.63 3.22 -16.86
C ASP A 74 -6.55 4.68 -17.30
N ASP A 75 -6.26 4.91 -18.57
CA ASP A 75 -6.11 6.24 -19.18
C ASP A 75 -7.44 6.98 -19.36
N LYS A 76 -8.58 6.30 -19.23
CA LYS A 76 -9.91 6.91 -19.32
C LYS A 76 -10.39 7.45 -17.99
N SER A 77 -10.23 6.67 -16.93
CA SER A 77 -10.60 7.06 -15.57
C SER A 77 -9.47 7.69 -14.77
N TYR A 78 -8.23 7.62 -15.29
CA TYR A 78 -7.00 8.05 -14.61
C TYR A 78 -6.79 7.37 -13.25
N GLN A 79 -7.26 6.12 -13.14
CA GLN A 79 -7.16 5.32 -11.93
C GLN A 79 -6.17 4.18 -12.10
N ALA A 80 -5.56 3.77 -11.00
CA ALA A 80 -4.78 2.54 -10.94
C ALA A 80 -5.70 1.36 -10.68
N ILE A 81 -5.67 0.36 -11.57
CA ILE A 81 -6.43 -0.88 -11.42
C ILE A 81 -5.49 -1.96 -10.90
N ALA A 82 -5.72 -2.39 -9.67
CA ALA A 82 -5.07 -3.55 -9.10
C ALA A 82 -5.87 -4.81 -9.42
N VAL A 83 -5.22 -5.78 -10.04
CA VAL A 83 -5.76 -7.13 -10.27
C VAL A 83 -5.30 -8.00 -9.10
N LEU A 84 -6.24 -8.60 -8.39
CA LEU A 84 -6.04 -9.38 -7.19
C LEU A 84 -6.32 -10.84 -7.48
N ASP A 85 -5.34 -11.71 -7.23
CA ASP A 85 -5.53 -13.15 -7.25
C ASP A 85 -5.91 -13.60 -5.84
N MET A 86 -7.19 -13.90 -5.66
CA MET A 86 -7.78 -14.31 -4.40
C MET A 86 -7.83 -15.84 -4.31
N ASP A 87 -7.51 -16.38 -3.15
CA ASP A 87 -7.60 -17.81 -2.89
C ASP A 87 -9.06 -18.26 -2.83
N GLN A 88 -9.42 -19.30 -3.60
CA GLN A 88 -10.81 -19.80 -3.67
C GLN A 88 -11.35 -20.34 -2.34
N ARG A 89 -10.47 -20.62 -1.37
CA ARG A 89 -10.88 -21.00 -0.02
C ARG A 89 -11.62 -19.89 0.71
N TYR A 90 -11.37 -18.63 0.32
CA TYR A 90 -11.95 -17.45 0.94
C TYR A 90 -12.86 -16.75 -0.06
N GLN A 91 -14.14 -16.77 0.22
CA GLN A 91 -15.14 -16.08 -0.58
C GLN A 91 -15.57 -14.81 0.13
N PHE A 92 -15.64 -13.73 -0.63
CA PHE A 92 -16.02 -12.41 -0.11
C PHE A 92 -17.31 -11.94 -0.73
N PRO A 93 -18.19 -11.27 0.03
CA PRO A 93 -19.37 -10.62 -0.49
C PRO A 93 -19.06 -9.61 -1.59
N ARG A 94 -20.01 -9.40 -2.49
CA ARG A 94 -19.83 -8.51 -3.65
C ARG A 94 -19.65 -7.04 -3.25
N ASP A 95 -20.21 -6.63 -2.13
CA ASP A 95 -20.13 -5.31 -1.52
C ASP A 95 -18.90 -5.13 -0.60
N SER A 96 -17.93 -6.05 -0.65
CA SER A 96 -16.67 -5.91 0.07
C SER A 96 -15.90 -4.67 -0.37
N SER A 97 -15.19 -4.06 0.57
CA SER A 97 -14.34 -2.91 0.30
C SER A 97 -12.87 -3.29 0.26
N ALA A 98 -12.09 -2.59 -0.57
CA ALA A 98 -10.65 -2.75 -0.67
C ALA A 98 -9.93 -1.45 -0.28
N LYS A 99 -8.93 -1.53 0.57
CA LYS A 99 -8.17 -0.37 1.07
C LYS A 99 -6.68 -0.60 0.87
N VAL A 100 -5.95 0.42 0.45
CA VAL A 100 -4.49 0.38 0.45
C VAL A 100 -3.99 0.81 1.82
N LEU A 101 -3.32 -0.09 2.52
CA LEU A 101 -2.83 0.09 3.88
C LEU A 101 -1.31 -0.08 3.93
N THR A 102 -0.67 0.53 4.92
CA THR A 102 0.77 0.41 5.17
C THR A 102 1.02 -0.51 6.37
N SER A 103 2.00 -1.38 6.26
CA SER A 103 2.38 -2.31 7.32
C SER A 103 3.19 -1.58 8.40
N GLY A 104 2.53 -1.10 9.45
CA GLY A 104 3.11 -0.20 10.42
C GLY A 104 3.30 1.21 9.87
N LEU A 105 4.27 1.98 10.39
CA LEU A 105 4.49 3.37 9.99
C LEU A 105 5.32 3.50 8.70
N LEU A 106 6.28 2.61 8.48
CA LEU A 106 7.27 2.68 7.40
C LEU A 106 7.36 1.39 6.59
N GLY A 107 6.41 0.47 6.75
CA GLY A 107 6.43 -0.82 6.09
C GLY A 107 5.91 -0.79 4.66
N GLU A 108 5.96 -1.94 3.99
CA GLU A 108 5.40 -2.10 2.65
C GLU A 108 3.87 -1.97 2.66
N GLN A 109 3.34 -1.48 1.54
CA GLN A 109 1.91 -1.36 1.36
C GLN A 109 1.30 -2.70 0.94
N TYR A 110 0.07 -2.91 1.38
CA TYR A 110 -0.72 -4.08 1.09
C TYR A 110 -2.19 -3.70 0.91
N ILE A 111 -2.98 -4.61 0.36
CA ILE A 111 -4.42 -4.40 0.22
C ILE A 111 -5.14 -5.08 1.39
N GLY A 112 -5.91 -4.29 2.14
CA GLY A 112 -6.87 -4.79 3.12
C GLY A 112 -8.23 -4.98 2.47
N ILE A 113 -8.86 -6.16 2.65
CA ILE A 113 -10.24 -6.41 2.24
C ILE A 113 -11.09 -6.52 3.49
N GLU A 114 -12.15 -5.74 3.51
CA GLU A 114 -13.20 -5.81 4.54
C GLU A 114 -14.47 -6.38 3.89
N PRO A 115 -15.00 -7.50 4.43
CA PRO A 115 -16.22 -8.09 3.88
C PRO A 115 -17.41 -7.17 4.10
N GLY A 116 -18.32 -7.14 3.14
CA GLY A 116 -19.60 -6.48 3.27
C GLY A 116 -20.70 -7.43 3.81
N GLY A 117 -21.95 -7.08 3.59
CA GLY A 117 -23.12 -7.86 4.06
C GLY A 117 -23.96 -8.45 2.92
N ASP A 118 -23.54 -8.36 1.67
CA ASP A 118 -24.28 -8.91 0.54
C ASP A 118 -24.29 -10.44 0.57
N SER A 119 -25.39 -11.05 0.17
CA SER A 119 -25.51 -12.50 0.00
C SER A 119 -24.80 -13.00 -1.26
N ALA A 120 -24.60 -12.14 -2.27
CA ALA A 120 -23.89 -12.47 -3.50
C ALA A 120 -22.37 -12.39 -3.28
N MET A 121 -21.64 -13.40 -3.78
CA MET A 121 -20.20 -13.49 -3.63
C MET A 121 -19.47 -12.92 -4.85
N LEU A 122 -18.22 -12.44 -4.63
CA LEU A 122 -17.33 -12.03 -5.69
C LEU A 122 -16.98 -13.24 -6.56
N ALA A 123 -17.20 -13.11 -7.86
CA ALA A 123 -16.81 -14.10 -8.85
C ALA A 123 -15.55 -13.65 -9.59
N SER A 124 -14.93 -14.57 -10.35
CA SER A 124 -13.79 -14.21 -11.19
C SER A 124 -14.18 -13.14 -12.20
N GLY A 125 -13.36 -12.09 -12.31
CA GLY A 125 -13.64 -10.92 -13.14
C GLY A 125 -14.48 -9.83 -12.47
N SER A 126 -14.98 -10.05 -11.25
CA SER A 126 -15.73 -9.02 -10.51
C SER A 126 -14.87 -7.80 -10.22
N LYS A 127 -15.51 -6.64 -10.12
CA LYS A 127 -14.88 -5.38 -9.71
C LYS A 127 -15.38 -5.00 -8.33
N ILE A 128 -14.45 -4.71 -7.43
CA ILE A 128 -14.75 -4.07 -6.14
C ILE A 128 -14.99 -2.59 -6.41
N THR A 129 -16.14 -2.08 -6.01
CA THR A 129 -16.56 -0.70 -6.24
C THR A 129 -16.20 0.21 -5.08
N MET A 130 -16.16 -0.33 -3.86
CA MET A 130 -15.78 0.43 -2.67
C MET A 130 -14.28 0.32 -2.45
N THR A 131 -13.55 1.38 -2.80
CA THR A 131 -12.09 1.42 -2.66
C THR A 131 -11.66 2.62 -1.87
N GLN A 132 -10.60 2.47 -1.07
CA GLN A 132 -9.95 3.55 -0.36
C GLN A 132 -8.48 3.61 -0.77
N SER A 133 -8.08 4.76 -1.31
CA SER A 133 -6.71 5.03 -1.77
C SER A 133 -5.72 5.07 -0.62
N ALA A 134 -4.43 4.94 -0.96
CA ALA A 134 -3.34 5.03 0.00
C ALA A 134 -3.30 6.41 0.66
N VAL A 135 -3.10 6.41 1.97
CA VAL A 135 -2.82 7.63 2.73
C VAL A 135 -1.31 7.87 2.70
N VAL A 136 -0.90 8.98 2.09
CA VAL A 136 0.50 9.39 2.01
C VAL A 136 0.83 10.19 3.27
N LEU A 137 1.69 9.65 4.13
CA LEU A 137 2.03 10.24 5.43
C LEU A 137 2.67 11.63 5.27
N GLU A 138 3.46 11.84 4.22
CA GLU A 138 4.11 13.11 3.91
C GLU A 138 3.10 14.24 3.74
N ASN A 139 1.95 13.97 3.11
CA ASN A 139 0.89 14.97 2.95
C ASN A 139 0.25 15.34 4.28
N LEU A 140 0.06 14.37 5.18
CA LEU A 140 -0.48 14.62 6.53
C LEU A 140 0.48 15.45 7.37
N ILE A 141 1.77 15.15 7.33
CA ILE A 141 2.81 15.90 8.04
C ILE A 141 2.87 17.34 7.51
N SER A 142 2.90 17.51 6.19
CA SER A 142 2.92 18.83 5.56
C SER A 142 1.70 19.67 5.95
N GLN A 143 0.52 19.07 5.95
CA GLN A 143 -0.72 19.74 6.34
C GLN A 143 -0.73 20.12 7.83
N PHE A 144 -0.23 19.24 8.70
CA PHE A 144 -0.09 19.51 10.12
C PHE A 144 0.90 20.66 10.40
N LEU A 145 2.07 20.64 9.75
CA LEU A 145 3.06 21.71 9.89
C LEU A 145 2.51 23.05 9.38
N TYR A 146 1.80 23.04 8.25
CA TYR A 146 1.20 24.25 7.71
C TYR A 146 0.12 24.80 8.64
N SER A 147 -0.75 23.96 9.20
CA SER A 147 -1.79 24.41 10.16
C SER A 147 -1.18 25.00 11.43
N LYS A 148 -0.11 24.36 11.94
CA LYS A 148 0.60 24.88 13.12
C LYS A 148 1.34 26.20 12.86
N ALA A 149 1.91 26.37 11.68
CA ALA A 149 2.53 27.63 11.27
C ALA A 149 1.50 28.76 11.13
N ALA A 150 0.31 28.44 10.60
CA ALA A 150 -0.78 29.41 10.48
C ALA A 150 -1.31 29.85 11.87
N ASP A 151 -1.49 28.90 12.80
CA ASP A 151 -1.89 29.20 14.18
C ASP A 151 -0.85 30.05 14.91
N ALA A 152 0.47 29.79 14.73
CA ALA A 152 1.53 30.55 15.32
C ALA A 152 1.64 31.97 14.72
N GLY A 153 1.33 32.14 13.43
CA GLY A 153 1.29 33.43 12.76
C GLY A 153 0.11 34.31 13.20
N ALA A 154 -1.04 33.69 13.45
CA ALA A 154 -2.24 34.41 13.93
C ALA A 154 -2.11 34.89 15.38
N GLY A 155 -1.34 34.16 16.23
CA GLY A 155 -1.08 34.55 17.62
C GLY A 155 -0.16 35.76 17.77
N SER A 156 0.67 36.07 16.76
CA SER A 156 1.63 37.19 16.81
C SER A 156 1.02 38.52 16.34
N ALA A 157 -0.10 38.51 15.64
CA ALA A 157 -0.73 39.71 15.11
C ALA A 157 -1.68 40.43 16.07
N ASN A 158 -2.02 39.82 17.23
CA ASN A 158 -2.97 40.38 18.17
C ASN A 158 -2.32 41.00 19.43
N GLY A 159 -1.00 41.21 19.42
CA GLY A 159 -0.23 41.74 20.57
C GLY A 159 0.24 43.19 20.44
N SER A 160 -0.14 43.95 19.39
CA SER A 160 0.35 45.34 19.21
C SER A 160 -0.75 46.32 18.79
N ALA A 161 -1.81 46.43 19.57
CA ALA A 161 -2.74 47.55 19.52
C ALA A 161 -3.21 47.91 20.93
N GLY A 162 -2.29 48.41 21.75
CA GLY A 162 -2.59 48.91 23.08
C GLY A 162 -1.74 50.12 23.39
N GLY A 163 -2.30 51.32 23.23
CA GLY A 163 -1.83 52.48 23.91
C GLY A 163 -1.26 53.63 23.11
N THR A 164 -2.12 54.54 22.69
CA THR A 164 -1.87 56.00 22.91
C THR A 164 -3.18 56.73 22.82
N LYS A 165 -3.65 57.16 23.97
CA LYS A 165 -4.68 58.18 24.17
C LYS A 165 -4.04 59.57 23.96
N PRO A 166 -4.59 60.44 23.13
CA PRO A 166 -4.26 61.88 23.26
C PRO A 166 -5.28 62.51 24.20
N ALA A 167 -4.72 63.29 25.12
CA ALA A 167 -5.44 64.10 26.12
C ALA A 167 -6.15 65.27 25.49
N GLU A 168 -7.19 65.64 26.19
CA GLU A 168 -8.00 66.83 26.16
C GLU A 168 -7.27 68.16 25.75
N GLY A 169 -7.97 68.96 24.98
CA GLY A 169 -7.73 70.35 24.73
C GLY A 169 -9.04 71.12 24.63
N SER A 170 -9.42 71.70 25.76
CA SER A 170 -10.49 72.65 26.01
C SER A 170 -10.43 73.87 25.09
N GLY A 171 -11.59 74.47 24.71
CA GLY A 171 -11.70 75.78 24.11
C GLY A 171 -13.07 76.09 23.59
N SER A 172 -13.97 76.46 24.41
CA SER A 172 -14.85 77.65 24.57
C SER A 172 -14.86 78.63 23.35
N THR A 173 -15.96 78.89 22.76
CA THR A 173 -16.76 80.17 22.87
C THR A 173 -17.88 80.21 21.86
N LYS A 174 -19.05 80.58 22.39
CA LYS A 174 -20.22 81.18 21.72
C LYS A 174 -19.96 82.63 21.26
N PRO A 175 -20.75 83.34 20.50
CA PRO A 175 -22.23 83.31 20.51
C PRO A 175 -22.93 82.85 19.22
#